data_49762c032127e1b91f5e7e90b705d728
#
_entry.id   49762c032127e1b91f5e7e90b705d728
#
_cell.length_a   1.000
_cell.length_b   1.000
_cell.length_c   1.000
_cell.angle_alpha   90.00
_cell.angle_beta   90.00
_cell.angle_gamma   90.00
#
_symmetry.space_group_name_H-M   'P 1'
#
loop_
_entity.id
_entity.type
_entity.pdbx_description
1 polymer ?
#
loop_
_entity_poly.entity_id
_entity_poly.type
_entity_poly.pdbx_seq_one_letter_code
_entity_poly.pdbx_strand_id
1 'polypeptide(L)'
;EQHMDTHLAHVMLGTRAYDVHDPRRIALYLLNNILGGPGMNARLNISLRERNALVYTVESMMQSYSDTGLWAIYFGCDPRNTSKCMRLIRRELDRVMQHPLSESALNAAKKQIRGQIGIACDARESFALDFAKTYLHYGWKKDVTALCNRIDALTAADLQQVAQETFAEEGMTRLVIK
;
A
#
# COMPACT_ATOMS: atom_id res chain seq x y z
N GLU A 1 14.91 -17.86 -1.48
CA GLU A 1 13.79 -18.79 -1.25
C GLU A 1 14.07 -19.61 -0.01
N GLN A 2 13.04 -19.88 0.76
CA GLN A 2 13.09 -20.75 1.93
C GLN A 2 12.05 -21.89 1.73
N HIS A 3 12.48 -23.15 1.88
CA HIS A 3 11.58 -24.31 1.79
C HIS A 3 11.05 -24.64 3.18
N MET A 4 9.73 -24.70 3.28
CA MET A 4 8.99 -25.15 4.45
C MET A 4 7.86 -26.05 3.96
N ASP A 5 7.46 -27.03 4.76
CA ASP A 5 6.33 -27.92 4.42
C ASP A 5 5.00 -27.17 4.55
N THR A 6 4.69 -26.38 3.53
CA THR A 6 3.46 -25.57 3.45
C THR A 6 2.69 -25.90 2.17
N HIS A 7 1.36 -25.96 2.27
CA HIS A 7 0.50 -26.19 1.10
C HIS A 7 0.44 -24.98 0.15
N LEU A 8 0.77 -23.78 0.63
CA LEU A 8 0.75 -22.53 -0.13
C LEU A 8 2.14 -21.91 -0.15
N ALA A 9 2.47 -21.25 -1.23
CA ALA A 9 3.58 -20.32 -1.27
C ALA A 9 3.14 -18.99 -0.66
N HIS A 10 3.92 -18.52 0.32
CA HIS A 10 3.80 -17.20 0.91
C HIS A 10 4.87 -16.30 0.34
N VAL A 11 4.47 -15.20 -0.26
CA VAL A 11 5.39 -14.30 -0.94
C VAL A 11 5.27 -12.90 -0.38
N MET A 12 6.41 -12.30 -0.09
CA MET A 12 6.51 -10.89 0.27
C MET A 12 7.48 -10.18 -0.68
N LEU A 13 7.01 -9.06 -1.21
CA LEU A 13 7.80 -8.10 -1.97
C LEU A 13 7.89 -6.83 -1.14
N GLY A 14 9.08 -6.35 -0.87
CA GLY A 14 9.25 -5.15 -0.06
C GLY A 14 10.33 -4.23 -0.59
N THR A 15 10.19 -2.96 -0.28
CA THR A 15 11.16 -1.92 -0.58
C THR A 15 11.21 -0.90 0.55
N ARG A 16 12.30 -0.14 0.62
CA ARG A 16 12.37 1.02 1.51
C ARG A 16 11.37 2.08 1.07
N ALA A 17 10.79 2.75 2.05
CA ALA A 17 9.82 3.81 1.86
C ALA A 17 10.14 5.02 2.73
N TYR A 18 9.23 5.96 2.81
CA TYR A 18 9.40 7.24 3.49
C TYR A 18 9.23 7.10 5.02
N ASP A 19 10.06 7.81 5.75
CA ASP A 19 9.91 7.99 7.20
C ASP A 19 8.68 8.83 7.56
N VAL A 20 8.40 9.01 8.85
CA VAL A 20 7.22 9.74 9.33
C VAL A 20 7.25 11.23 9.04
N HIS A 21 8.44 11.82 8.84
CA HIS A 21 8.61 13.26 8.61
C HIS A 21 8.51 13.61 7.13
N ASP A 22 8.73 12.65 6.23
CA ASP A 22 8.69 12.88 4.78
C ASP A 22 7.25 13.17 4.31
N PRO A 23 6.98 14.32 3.68
CA PRO A 23 5.63 14.66 3.20
C PRO A 23 5.13 13.71 2.10
N ARG A 24 6.02 13.08 1.32
CA ARG A 24 5.68 12.16 0.22
C ARG A 24 5.01 10.88 0.72
N ARG A 25 5.16 10.54 2.01
CA ARG A 25 4.47 9.39 2.61
C ARG A 25 2.96 9.44 2.45
N ILE A 26 2.35 10.62 2.32
CA ILE A 26 0.90 10.75 2.14
C ILE A 26 0.48 10.30 0.73
N ALA A 27 1.27 10.62 -0.30
CA ALA A 27 1.04 10.10 -1.64
C ALA A 27 1.22 8.58 -1.70
N LEU A 28 2.25 8.05 -1.01
CA LEU A 28 2.43 6.60 -0.89
C LEU A 28 1.28 5.93 -0.13
N TYR A 29 0.73 6.56 0.90
CA TYR A 29 -0.43 6.06 1.64
C TYR A 29 -1.66 5.94 0.73
N LEU A 30 -1.91 6.93 -0.14
CA LEU A 30 -2.98 6.85 -1.13
C LEU A 30 -2.70 5.78 -2.19
N LEU A 31 -1.47 5.67 -2.69
CA LEU A 31 -1.07 4.61 -3.63
C LEU A 31 -1.22 3.21 -3.01
N ASN A 32 -0.82 3.04 -1.75
CA ASN A 32 -1.01 1.78 -1.03
C ASN A 32 -2.48 1.38 -0.98
N ASN A 33 -3.37 2.33 -0.70
CA ASN A 33 -4.81 2.09 -0.68
C ASN A 33 -5.35 1.68 -2.07
N ILE A 34 -4.88 2.33 -3.14
CA ILE A 34 -5.27 2.02 -4.53
C ILE A 34 -4.77 0.62 -4.95
N LEU A 35 -3.54 0.26 -4.56
CA LEU A 35 -2.91 -0.99 -5.00
C LEU A 35 -3.42 -2.20 -4.24
N GLY A 36 -3.35 -2.20 -2.92
CA GLY A 36 -3.66 -3.36 -2.10
C GLY A 36 -4.28 -3.01 -0.74
N GLY A 37 -5.01 -1.89 -0.67
CA GLY A 37 -5.81 -1.51 0.49
C GLY A 37 -6.97 -2.47 0.75
N PRO A 38 -7.73 -2.26 1.84
CA PRO A 38 -8.75 -3.20 2.33
C PRO A 38 -9.98 -3.32 1.42
N GLY A 39 -10.10 -2.48 0.39
CA GLY A 39 -11.23 -2.51 -0.54
C GLY A 39 -11.12 -3.62 -1.58
N MET A 40 -12.22 -4.30 -1.90
CA MET A 40 -12.28 -5.31 -2.98
C MET A 40 -11.93 -4.73 -4.35
N ASN A 41 -12.05 -3.43 -4.53
CA ASN A 41 -11.68 -2.68 -5.73
C ASN A 41 -10.19 -2.33 -5.82
N ALA A 42 -9.37 -2.74 -4.87
CA ALA A 42 -7.92 -2.58 -4.92
C ALA A 42 -7.35 -3.29 -6.16
N ARG A 43 -6.43 -2.64 -6.88
CA ARG A 43 -5.93 -3.13 -8.19
C ARG A 43 -5.33 -4.52 -8.12
N LEU A 44 -4.55 -4.82 -7.09
CA LEU A 44 -3.96 -6.14 -6.90
C LEU A 44 -5.03 -7.20 -6.63
N ASN A 45 -6.06 -6.88 -5.82
CA ASN A 45 -7.16 -7.79 -5.58
C ASN A 45 -7.93 -8.09 -6.89
N ILE A 46 -8.27 -7.07 -7.66
CA ILE A 46 -8.92 -7.24 -8.97
C ILE A 46 -8.03 -8.06 -9.91
N SER A 47 -6.74 -7.76 -9.98
CA SER A 47 -5.81 -8.39 -10.94
C SER A 47 -5.53 -9.85 -10.59
N LEU A 48 -5.22 -10.16 -9.32
CA LEU A 48 -4.78 -11.49 -8.93
C LEU A 48 -5.92 -12.40 -8.48
N ARG A 49 -6.90 -11.86 -7.75
CA ARG A 49 -7.98 -12.63 -7.16
C ARG A 49 -9.21 -12.68 -8.07
N GLU A 50 -9.80 -11.51 -8.36
CA GLU A 50 -11.10 -11.47 -9.06
C GLU A 50 -11.01 -11.95 -10.52
N ARG A 51 -9.99 -11.47 -11.26
CA ARG A 51 -9.84 -11.80 -12.68
C ARG A 51 -9.13 -13.12 -12.96
N ASN A 52 -8.22 -13.53 -12.11
CA ASN A 52 -7.35 -14.66 -12.36
C ASN A 52 -7.49 -15.81 -11.34
N ALA A 53 -8.17 -15.61 -10.22
CA ALA A 53 -8.36 -16.61 -9.14
C ALA A 53 -7.04 -17.29 -8.71
N LEU A 54 -5.94 -16.51 -8.61
CA LEU A 54 -4.59 -17.03 -8.34
C LEU A 54 -4.22 -17.01 -6.88
N VAL A 55 -4.86 -16.15 -6.08
CA VAL A 55 -4.49 -15.88 -4.68
C VAL A 55 -5.71 -15.95 -3.79
N TYR A 56 -5.51 -16.41 -2.54
CA TYR A 56 -6.51 -16.31 -1.49
C TYR A 56 -6.58 -14.91 -0.92
N THR A 57 -5.41 -14.33 -0.65
CA THR A 57 -5.26 -12.97 -0.16
C THR A 57 -4.15 -12.27 -0.90
N VAL A 58 -4.29 -10.98 -1.10
CA VAL A 58 -3.26 -10.07 -1.55
C VAL A 58 -3.52 -8.72 -0.92
N GLU A 59 -2.50 -8.19 -0.29
CA GLU A 59 -2.57 -6.90 0.38
C GLU A 59 -1.25 -6.15 0.24
N SER A 60 -1.30 -4.85 0.31
CA SER A 60 -0.12 -4.02 0.44
C SER A 60 -0.15 -3.26 1.76
N MET A 61 1.01 -3.10 2.35
CA MET A 61 1.19 -2.42 3.62
C MET A 61 2.30 -1.39 3.52
N MET A 62 2.19 -0.34 4.32
CA MET A 62 3.28 0.59 4.56
C MET A 62 3.45 0.84 6.05
N GLN A 63 4.70 0.98 6.45
CA GLN A 63 5.09 1.34 7.80
C GLN A 63 6.14 2.44 7.74
N SER A 64 5.87 3.56 8.40
CA SER A 64 6.85 4.65 8.55
C SER A 64 7.39 4.64 9.97
N TYR A 65 8.71 4.71 10.08
CA TYR A 65 9.47 4.85 11.33
C TYR A 65 10.04 6.26 11.42
N SER A 66 10.77 6.57 12.50
CA SER A 66 11.37 7.88 12.72
C SER A 66 12.49 8.23 11.73
N ASP A 67 13.16 7.22 11.19
CA ASP A 67 14.37 7.33 10.37
C ASP A 67 14.28 6.60 9.02
N THR A 68 13.21 5.84 8.80
CA THR A 68 13.03 5.05 7.57
C THR A 68 11.57 4.68 7.36
N GLY A 69 11.27 4.02 6.26
CA GLY A 69 9.97 3.42 5.99
C GLY A 69 10.10 2.09 5.27
N LEU A 70 9.02 1.33 5.30
CA LEU A 70 8.84 0.09 4.57
C LEU A 70 7.52 0.14 3.81
N TRP A 71 7.54 -0.30 2.56
CA TRP A 71 6.36 -0.68 1.81
C TRP A 71 6.49 -2.11 1.33
N ALA A 72 5.42 -2.90 1.44
CA ALA A 72 5.46 -4.29 1.02
C ALA A 72 4.11 -4.75 0.46
N ILE A 73 4.17 -5.76 -0.42
CA ILE A 73 3.03 -6.57 -0.86
C ILE A 73 3.21 -7.97 -0.29
N TYR A 74 2.15 -8.51 0.29
CA TYR A 74 2.04 -9.90 0.67
C TYR A 74 0.95 -10.59 -0.12
N PHE A 75 1.20 -11.84 -0.54
CA PHE A 75 0.18 -12.71 -1.12
C PHE A 75 0.46 -14.20 -0.85
N GLY A 76 -0.63 -14.97 -0.79
CA GLY A 76 -0.58 -16.43 -0.70
C GLY A 76 -1.17 -17.08 -1.95
N CYS A 77 -0.44 -18.00 -2.57
CA CYS A 77 -0.89 -18.68 -3.79
C CYS A 77 -0.40 -20.13 -3.87
N ASP A 78 -0.94 -20.91 -4.81
CA ASP A 78 -0.35 -22.19 -5.20
C ASP A 78 1.11 -21.96 -5.65
N PRO A 79 2.09 -22.77 -5.19
CA PRO A 79 3.50 -22.63 -5.56
C PRO A 79 3.75 -22.53 -7.07
N ARG A 80 2.96 -23.25 -7.89
CA ARG A 80 3.01 -23.22 -9.36
C ARG A 80 2.63 -21.87 -9.95
N ASN A 81 1.83 -21.08 -9.24
CA ASN A 81 1.32 -19.79 -9.69
C ASN A 81 2.20 -18.59 -9.29
N THR A 82 3.22 -18.80 -8.45
CA THR A 82 4.07 -17.73 -7.90
C THR A 82 4.62 -16.80 -9.00
N SER A 83 5.21 -17.38 -10.07
CA SER A 83 5.77 -16.57 -11.16
C SER A 83 4.71 -15.78 -11.94
N LYS A 84 3.50 -16.32 -12.09
CA LYS A 84 2.39 -15.62 -12.74
C LYS A 84 1.90 -14.46 -11.87
N CYS A 85 1.75 -14.67 -10.58
CA CYS A 85 1.39 -13.62 -9.63
C CYS A 85 2.41 -12.47 -9.64
N MET A 86 3.71 -12.80 -9.60
CA MET A 86 4.78 -11.81 -9.67
C MET A 86 4.71 -10.93 -10.92
N ARG A 87 4.50 -11.53 -12.10
CA ARG A 87 4.35 -10.76 -13.35
C ARG A 87 3.12 -9.85 -13.33
N LEU A 88 2.01 -10.31 -12.76
CA LEU A 88 0.80 -9.49 -12.64
C LEU A 88 1.00 -8.31 -11.68
N ILE A 89 1.65 -8.54 -10.54
CA ILE A 89 2.01 -7.48 -9.60
C ILE A 89 2.92 -6.45 -10.29
N ARG A 90 4.01 -6.91 -10.94
CA ARG A 90 4.93 -6.01 -11.65
C ARG A 90 4.17 -5.15 -12.67
N ARG A 91 3.27 -5.74 -13.44
CA ARG A 91 2.45 -5.01 -14.42
C ARG A 91 1.57 -3.91 -13.78
N GLU A 92 0.99 -4.16 -12.61
CA GLU A 92 0.19 -3.13 -11.92
C GLU A 92 1.07 -2.02 -11.33
N LEU A 93 2.28 -2.35 -10.85
CA LEU A 93 3.27 -1.36 -10.40
C LEU A 93 3.80 -0.53 -11.58
N ASP A 94 4.16 -1.16 -12.69
CA ASP A 94 4.61 -0.47 -13.90
C ASP A 94 3.54 0.50 -14.43
N ARG A 95 2.27 0.08 -14.38
CA ARG A 95 1.16 0.92 -14.83
C ARG A 95 1.07 2.24 -14.05
N VAL A 96 1.24 2.22 -12.73
CA VAL A 96 1.18 3.46 -11.92
C VAL A 96 2.44 4.30 -12.04
N MET A 97 3.57 3.71 -12.39
CA MET A 97 4.82 4.42 -12.68
C MET A 97 4.80 5.09 -14.06
N GLN A 98 4.25 4.41 -15.07
CA GLN A 98 4.31 4.87 -16.47
C GLN A 98 3.15 5.80 -16.83
N HIS A 99 1.99 5.62 -16.21
CA HIS A 99 0.79 6.35 -16.55
C HIS A 99 0.19 7.02 -15.31
N PRO A 100 0.03 8.35 -15.32
CA PRO A 100 -0.67 9.05 -14.24
C PRO A 100 -2.12 8.57 -14.16
N LEU A 101 -2.68 8.64 -12.96
CA LEU A 101 -4.10 8.36 -12.76
C LEU A 101 -4.95 9.39 -13.51
N SER A 102 -6.08 8.95 -14.09
CA SER A 102 -7.08 9.91 -14.57
C SER A 102 -7.64 10.70 -13.39
N GLU A 103 -8.11 11.91 -13.66
CA GLU A 103 -8.74 12.76 -12.64
C GLU A 103 -9.90 12.06 -11.92
N SER A 104 -10.74 11.36 -12.68
CA SER A 104 -11.84 10.57 -12.12
C SER A 104 -11.34 9.48 -11.17
N ALA A 105 -10.30 8.73 -11.55
CA ALA A 105 -9.73 7.68 -10.71
C ALA A 105 -9.06 8.24 -9.44
N LEU A 106 -8.37 9.36 -9.55
CA LEU A 106 -7.76 10.05 -8.42
C LEU A 106 -8.83 10.53 -7.43
N ASN A 107 -9.87 11.18 -7.92
CA ASN A 107 -10.97 11.69 -7.08
C ASN A 107 -11.74 10.55 -6.40
N ALA A 108 -11.97 9.43 -7.09
CA ALA A 108 -12.58 8.24 -6.50
C ALA A 108 -11.69 7.67 -5.37
N ALA A 109 -10.38 7.57 -5.58
CA ALA A 109 -9.44 7.08 -4.56
C ALA A 109 -9.40 8.01 -3.32
N LYS A 110 -9.35 9.33 -3.52
CA LYS A 110 -9.41 10.31 -2.43
C LYS A 110 -10.71 10.18 -1.62
N LYS A 111 -11.84 10.06 -2.29
CA LYS A 111 -13.15 9.87 -1.62
C LYS A 111 -13.18 8.58 -0.82
N GLN A 112 -12.66 7.49 -1.38
CA GLN A 112 -12.63 6.19 -0.70
C GLN A 112 -11.77 6.24 0.56
N ILE A 113 -10.52 6.73 0.48
CA ILE A 113 -9.62 6.77 1.64
C ILE A 113 -10.14 7.70 2.74
N ARG A 114 -10.78 8.82 2.38
CA ARG A 114 -11.43 9.70 3.36
C ARG A 114 -12.56 9.00 4.10
N GLY A 115 -13.38 8.22 3.41
CA GLY A 115 -14.42 7.39 4.04
C GLY A 115 -13.82 6.36 5.01
N GLN A 116 -12.74 5.70 4.63
CA GLN A 116 -12.03 4.74 5.50
C GLN A 116 -11.41 5.42 6.74
N ILE A 117 -10.84 6.61 6.57
CA ILE A 117 -10.32 7.41 7.70
C ILE A 117 -11.45 7.77 8.66
N GLY A 118 -12.62 8.19 8.14
CA GLY A 118 -13.79 8.48 8.96
C GLY A 118 -14.23 7.28 9.79
N ILE A 119 -14.39 6.12 9.15
CA ILE A 119 -14.74 4.85 9.84
C ILE A 119 -13.70 4.48 10.90
N ALA A 120 -12.40 4.64 10.59
CA ALA A 120 -11.33 4.35 11.55
C ALA A 120 -11.35 5.31 12.77
N CYS A 121 -11.81 6.54 12.59
CA CYS A 121 -11.98 7.50 13.70
C CYS A 121 -13.13 7.13 14.63
N ASP A 122 -14.15 6.42 14.14
CA ASP A 122 -15.28 5.95 14.95
C ASP A 122 -14.88 4.77 15.85
N ALA A 123 -13.82 4.05 15.51
CA ALA A 123 -13.23 2.99 16.35
C ALA A 123 -12.40 3.63 17.49
N ARG A 124 -13.07 4.16 18.51
CA ARG A 124 -12.51 5.03 19.54
C ARG A 124 -11.30 4.44 20.27
N GLU A 125 -11.31 3.14 20.55
CA GLU A 125 -10.19 2.47 21.24
C GLU A 125 -8.92 2.47 20.37
N SER A 126 -9.05 2.02 19.12
CA SER A 126 -7.93 2.01 18.16
C SER A 126 -7.42 3.43 17.88
N PHE A 127 -8.33 4.41 17.78
CA PHE A 127 -7.98 5.80 17.62
C PHE A 127 -7.19 6.34 18.82
N ALA A 128 -7.62 6.04 20.04
CA ALA A 128 -6.95 6.49 21.25
C ALA A 128 -5.54 5.89 21.38
N LEU A 129 -5.37 4.60 21.06
CA LEU A 129 -4.06 3.93 21.08
C LEU A 129 -3.11 4.53 20.02
N ASP A 130 -3.60 4.78 18.83
CA ASP A 130 -2.81 5.35 17.75
C ASP A 130 -2.43 6.82 18.04
N PHE A 131 -3.37 7.59 18.61
CA PHE A 131 -3.10 8.93 19.10
C PHE A 131 -2.00 8.93 20.19
N ALA A 132 -2.14 8.05 21.18
CA ALA A 132 -1.18 7.94 22.28
C ALA A 132 0.22 7.58 21.77
N LYS A 133 0.34 6.59 20.86
CA LYS A 133 1.61 6.24 20.21
C LYS A 133 2.23 7.44 19.49
N THR A 134 1.44 8.11 18.66
CA THR A 134 1.92 9.27 17.89
C THR A 134 2.39 10.39 18.79
N TYR A 135 1.66 10.67 19.87
CA TYR A 135 2.01 11.69 20.83
C TYR A 135 3.27 11.33 21.62
N LEU A 136 3.38 10.09 22.12
CA LEU A 136 4.54 9.62 22.88
C LEU A 136 5.82 9.59 22.05
N HIS A 137 5.74 9.17 20.80
CA HIS A 137 6.92 9.05 19.95
C HIS A 137 7.36 10.37 19.31
N TYR A 138 6.41 11.24 18.96
CA TYR A 138 6.70 12.40 18.11
C TYR A 138 6.20 13.73 18.68
N GLY A 139 5.47 13.73 19.80
CA GLY A 139 4.83 14.94 20.34
C GLY A 139 3.70 15.50 19.49
N TRP A 140 3.23 14.76 18.47
CA TRP A 140 2.24 15.25 17.53
C TRP A 140 0.81 14.97 17.99
N LYS A 141 -0.03 15.97 17.84
CA LYS A 141 -1.47 15.78 17.94
C LYS A 141 -1.98 15.26 16.60
N LYS A 142 -2.75 14.16 16.62
CA LYS A 142 -3.37 13.61 15.42
C LYS A 142 -4.45 14.58 14.92
N ASP A 143 -4.20 15.22 13.79
CA ASP A 143 -5.14 16.10 13.12
C ASP A 143 -5.66 15.42 11.85
N VAL A 144 -6.87 14.87 11.95
CA VAL A 144 -7.54 14.16 10.86
C VAL A 144 -7.93 15.11 9.73
N THR A 145 -8.30 16.36 10.08
CA THR A 145 -8.66 17.37 9.09
C THR A 145 -7.44 17.75 8.25
N ALA A 146 -6.31 18.00 8.90
CA ALA A 146 -5.06 18.29 8.20
C ALA A 146 -4.62 17.11 7.30
N LEU A 147 -4.79 15.86 7.75
CA LEU A 147 -4.52 14.69 6.92
C LEU A 147 -5.42 14.65 5.68
N CYS A 148 -6.72 14.85 5.84
CA CYS A 148 -7.66 14.90 4.71
C CYS A 148 -7.32 16.01 3.72
N ASN A 149 -6.99 17.22 4.21
CA ASN A 149 -6.60 18.34 3.36
C ASN A 149 -5.32 18.03 2.55
N ARG A 150 -4.35 17.35 3.16
CA ARG A 150 -3.13 16.89 2.45
C ARG A 150 -3.44 15.85 1.37
N ILE A 151 -4.36 14.92 1.64
CA ILE A 151 -4.83 13.94 0.65
C ILE A 151 -5.54 14.64 -0.50
N ASP A 152 -6.40 15.62 -0.21
CA ASP A 152 -7.15 16.37 -1.22
C ASP A 152 -6.22 17.21 -2.12
N ALA A 153 -5.12 17.70 -1.60
CA ALA A 153 -4.12 18.47 -2.35
C ALA A 153 -3.26 17.63 -3.30
N LEU A 154 -3.21 16.29 -3.15
CA LEU A 154 -2.41 15.42 -4.02
C LEU A 154 -2.85 15.49 -5.48
N THR A 155 -1.89 15.51 -6.38
CA THR A 155 -2.10 15.44 -7.83
C THR A 155 -1.76 14.04 -8.37
N ALA A 156 -2.18 13.74 -9.59
CA ALA A 156 -1.80 12.50 -10.27
C ALA A 156 -0.27 12.42 -10.51
N ALA A 157 0.37 13.58 -10.72
CA ALA A 157 1.82 13.68 -10.89
C ALA A 157 2.57 13.33 -9.59
N ASP A 158 2.09 13.79 -8.42
CA ASP A 158 2.69 13.45 -7.13
C ASP A 158 2.65 11.94 -6.89
N LEU A 159 1.52 11.29 -7.22
CA LEU A 159 1.39 9.84 -7.08
C LEU A 159 2.33 9.10 -8.05
N GLN A 160 2.43 9.56 -9.28
CA GLN A 160 3.30 8.96 -10.28
C GLN A 160 4.77 9.08 -9.88
N GLN A 161 5.21 10.25 -9.43
CA GLN A 161 6.56 10.46 -8.95
C GLN A 161 6.90 9.51 -7.78
N VAL A 162 6.04 9.44 -6.78
CA VAL A 162 6.21 8.55 -5.64
C VAL A 162 6.21 7.07 -6.06
N ALA A 163 5.38 6.69 -7.04
CA ALA A 163 5.41 5.34 -7.59
C ALA A 163 6.74 5.02 -8.25
N GLN A 164 7.31 5.94 -9.04
CA GLN A 164 8.61 5.77 -9.69
C GLN A 164 9.75 5.66 -8.68
N GLU A 165 9.73 6.47 -7.63
CA GLU A 165 10.75 6.43 -6.57
C GLU A 165 10.67 5.13 -5.74
N THR A 166 9.46 4.62 -5.47
CA THR A 166 9.27 3.51 -4.53
C THR A 166 9.24 2.15 -5.21
N PHE A 167 8.67 2.04 -6.42
CA PHE A 167 8.37 0.74 -7.05
C PHE A 167 9.37 0.32 -8.14
N ALA A 168 10.51 1.01 -8.24
CA ALA A 168 11.60 0.59 -9.13
C ALA A 168 12.05 -0.84 -8.78
N GLU A 169 12.27 -1.68 -9.81
CA GLU A 169 12.55 -3.11 -9.62
C GLU A 169 13.86 -3.35 -8.86
N GLU A 170 14.85 -2.50 -9.12
CA GLU A 170 16.21 -2.58 -8.52
C GLU A 170 16.18 -2.41 -6.99
N GLY A 171 15.19 -1.67 -6.46
CA GLY A 171 15.02 -1.45 -5.01
C GLY A 171 14.21 -2.54 -4.30
N MET A 172 13.63 -3.49 -5.03
CA MET A 172 12.72 -4.47 -4.44
C MET A 172 13.44 -5.73 -3.95
N THR A 173 13.14 -6.09 -2.71
CA THR A 173 13.53 -7.38 -2.11
C THR A 173 12.36 -8.35 -2.16
N ARG A 174 12.64 -9.61 -2.46
CA ARG A 174 11.65 -10.69 -2.54
C ARG A 174 11.97 -11.79 -1.54
N LEU A 175 10.99 -12.16 -0.73
CA LEU A 175 10.99 -13.38 0.10
C LEU A 175 9.92 -14.33 -0.42
N VAL A 176 10.29 -15.59 -0.65
CA VAL A 176 9.35 -16.67 -1.02
C VAL A 176 9.56 -17.82 -0.05
N ILE A 177 8.47 -18.23 0.60
CA ILE A 177 8.40 -19.39 1.48
C ILE A 177 7.46 -20.40 0.82
N LYS A 178 7.93 -21.61 0.55
CA LYS A 178 7.18 -22.69 -0.11
C LYS A 178 7.71 -24.07 0.29
#